data_9fc7c8c4e0fe274324db9f58d6007219
#
_entry.id   9fc7c8c4e0fe274324db9f58d6007219
#
_cell.length_a   1.000
_cell.length_b   1.000
_cell.length_c   1.000
_cell.angle_alpha   90.00
_cell.angle_beta   90.00
_cell.angle_gamma   90.00
#
_symmetry.space_group_name_H-M   'P 1'
#
loop_
_entity.id
_entity.type
_entity.pdbx_description
1 polymer ?
#
loop_
_entity_poly.entity_id
_entity_poly.type
_entity_poly.pdbx_seq_one_letter_code
_entity_poly.pdbx_strand_id
1 'polypeptide(L)' 'TLAERLAIYQTHIARLEEKLAAVQNALDHSRRTLAFYEIAAKTGSEETAKELYLARYGEADE' A
#
# COMPACT_ATOMS: atom_id res chain seq x y z
N THR A 1 -20.50 -31.30 10.88
CA THR A 1 -21.63 -30.62 11.54
C THR A 1 -21.71 -29.16 11.11
N LEU A 2 -22.79 -28.51 11.44
CA LEU A 2 -22.94 -27.09 11.15
C LEU A 2 -21.93 -26.26 11.94
N ALA A 3 -21.64 -26.65 13.17
CA ALA A 3 -20.64 -25.96 13.99
C ALA A 3 -19.23 -26.03 13.38
N GLU A 4 -18.86 -27.18 12.84
CA GLU A 4 -17.59 -27.35 12.16
C GLU A 4 -17.49 -26.50 10.92
N ARG A 5 -18.54 -26.47 10.11
CA ARG A 5 -18.60 -25.65 8.90
C ARG A 5 -18.51 -24.17 9.22
N LEU A 6 -19.21 -23.75 10.26
CA LEU A 6 -19.15 -22.36 10.73
C LEU A 6 -17.72 -21.96 11.09
N ALA A 7 -17.04 -22.81 11.87
CA ALA A 7 -15.65 -22.56 12.27
C ALA A 7 -14.70 -22.49 11.09
N ILE A 8 -14.89 -23.35 10.08
CA ILE A 8 -14.09 -23.36 8.86
C ILE A 8 -14.23 -22.03 8.12
N TYR A 9 -15.43 -21.55 7.95
CA TYR A 9 -15.66 -20.29 7.22
C TYR A 9 -15.21 -19.08 8.01
N GLN A 10 -15.34 -19.09 9.33
CA GLN A 10 -14.81 -18.01 10.17
C GLN A 10 -13.30 -17.89 10.01
N THR A 11 -12.58 -19.01 10.02
CA THR A 11 -11.13 -19.04 9.80
C THR A 11 -10.79 -18.61 8.38
N HIS A 12 -11.55 -19.07 7.42
CA HIS A 12 -11.32 -18.74 6.02
C HIS A 12 -11.46 -17.23 5.76
N ILE A 13 -12.51 -16.63 6.29
CA ILE A 13 -12.76 -15.19 6.15
C ILE A 13 -11.63 -14.38 6.81
N ALA A 14 -11.22 -14.78 8.01
CA ALA A 14 -10.14 -14.08 8.71
C ALA A 14 -8.84 -14.10 7.89
N ARG A 15 -8.51 -15.22 7.27
CA ARG A 15 -7.33 -15.32 6.40
C ARG A 15 -7.45 -14.47 5.15
N LEU A 16 -8.63 -14.40 4.56
CA LEU A 16 -8.86 -13.55 3.39
C LEU A 16 -8.75 -12.07 3.76
N GLU A 17 -9.24 -11.68 4.92
CA GLU A 17 -9.12 -10.30 5.41
C GLU A 17 -7.67 -9.91 5.63
N GLU A 18 -6.85 -10.81 6.15
CA GLU A 18 -5.41 -10.58 6.29
C GLU A 18 -4.74 -10.38 4.94
N LYS A 19 -5.07 -11.21 3.96
CA LYS A 19 -4.54 -11.09 2.60
C LYS A 19 -4.99 -9.79 1.95
N LEU A 20 -6.23 -9.41 2.14
CA LEU A 20 -6.77 -8.16 1.62
C LEU A 20 -6.01 -6.97 2.19
N ALA A 21 -5.80 -6.94 3.51
CA ALA A 21 -5.05 -5.88 4.15
C ALA A 21 -3.62 -5.79 3.61
N ALA A 22 -2.96 -6.93 3.42
CA ALA A 22 -1.60 -6.97 2.88
C ALA A 22 -1.55 -6.41 1.45
N VAL A 23 -2.53 -6.77 0.62
CA VAL A 23 -2.62 -6.26 -0.75
C VAL A 23 -2.90 -4.76 -0.75
N GLN A 24 -3.78 -4.28 0.10
CA GLN A 24 -4.08 -2.85 0.22
C GLN A 24 -2.83 -2.06 0.62
N ASN A 25 -2.06 -2.57 1.58
CA ASN A 25 -0.81 -1.93 1.99
C ASN A 25 0.20 -1.90 0.86
N ALA A 26 0.34 -2.98 0.11
CA ALA A 26 1.23 -3.05 -1.04
C ALA A 26 0.80 -2.06 -2.13
N LEU A 27 -0.50 -1.93 -2.37
CA LEU A 27 -1.05 -0.99 -3.34
C LEU A 27 -0.77 0.45 -2.93
N ASP A 28 -0.99 0.79 -1.66
CA ASP A 28 -0.71 2.13 -1.15
C ASP A 28 0.76 2.48 -1.30
N HIS A 29 1.65 1.55 -0.97
CA HIS A 29 3.08 1.75 -1.15
C HIS A 29 3.43 1.99 -2.62
N SER A 30 2.89 1.17 -3.52
CA SER A 30 3.14 1.30 -4.95
C SER A 30 2.62 2.63 -5.51
N ARG A 31 1.47 3.09 -5.02
CA ARG A 31 0.92 4.39 -5.44
C ARG A 31 1.81 5.55 -5.01
N ARG A 32 2.36 5.49 -3.79
CA ARG A 32 3.30 6.51 -3.32
C ARG A 32 4.57 6.51 -4.14
N THR A 33 5.08 5.34 -4.44
CA THR A 33 6.27 5.20 -5.27
C THR A 33 6.03 5.75 -6.68
N LEU A 34 4.87 5.46 -7.24
CA LEU A 34 4.48 5.99 -8.55
C LEU A 34 4.43 7.53 -8.51
N ALA A 35 3.83 8.10 -7.48
CA ALA A 35 3.74 9.55 -7.32
C ALA A 35 5.13 10.19 -7.29
N PHE A 36 6.08 9.56 -6.59
CA PHE A 36 7.46 10.01 -6.55
C PHE A 36 8.08 10.02 -7.95
N TYR A 37 7.93 8.94 -8.71
CA TYR A 37 8.50 8.84 -10.04
C TYR A 37 7.79 9.74 -11.06
N GLU A 38 6.51 10.01 -10.88
CA GLU A 38 5.82 11.00 -11.71
C GLU A 38 6.41 12.39 -11.52
N ILE A 39 6.72 12.77 -10.29
CA ILE A 39 7.37 14.03 -9.97
C ILE A 39 8.78 14.05 -10.55
N ALA A 40 9.53 12.96 -10.38
CA ALA A 40 10.88 12.84 -10.91
C ALA A 40 10.90 12.99 -12.44
N ALA A 41 9.93 12.39 -13.12
CA ALA A 41 9.83 12.48 -14.56
C ALA A 41 9.53 13.91 -15.03
N LYS A 42 8.70 14.64 -14.29
CA LYS A 42 8.35 16.03 -14.62
C LYS A 42 9.50 16.98 -14.35
N THR A 43 10.23 16.77 -13.26
CA THR A 43 11.33 17.67 -12.87
C THR A 43 12.65 17.31 -13.53
N GLY A 44 12.77 16.08 -14.02
CA GLY A 44 14.00 15.56 -14.59
C GLY A 44 15.07 15.28 -13.55
N SER A 45 14.74 15.28 -12.27
CA SER A 45 15.68 15.08 -11.18
C SER A 45 15.03 14.35 -10.01
N GLU A 46 15.63 13.26 -9.58
CA GLU A 46 15.16 12.53 -8.41
C GLU A 46 15.34 13.35 -7.12
N GLU A 47 16.37 14.17 -7.07
CA GLU A 47 16.65 15.02 -5.92
C GLU A 47 15.56 16.05 -5.72
N THR A 48 15.18 16.75 -6.80
CA THR A 48 14.08 17.70 -6.78
C THR A 48 12.76 17.01 -6.47
N ALA A 49 12.55 15.83 -7.04
CA ALA A 49 11.35 15.03 -6.78
C ALA A 49 11.23 14.67 -5.32
N LYS A 50 12.33 14.32 -4.69
CA LYS A 50 12.36 13.98 -3.27
C LYS A 50 11.94 15.17 -2.41
N GLU A 51 12.44 16.36 -2.72
CA GLU A 51 12.06 17.57 -2.02
C GLU A 51 10.57 17.90 -2.18
N LEU A 52 10.07 17.81 -3.40
CA LEU A 52 8.64 18.04 -3.69
C LEU A 52 7.74 17.01 -3.06
N TYR A 53 8.16 15.74 -3.09
CA TYR A 53 7.42 14.66 -2.46
C TYR A 53 7.30 14.86 -0.96
N LEU A 54 8.40 15.21 -0.30
CA LEU A 54 8.40 15.46 1.14
C LEU A 54 7.55 16.67 1.50
N ALA A 55 7.56 17.71 0.67
CA ALA A 55 6.73 18.89 0.87
C ALA A 55 5.24 18.57 0.75
N ARG A 56 4.87 17.65 -0.16
CA ARG A 56 3.47 17.30 -0.41
C ARG A 56 2.93 16.25 0.57
N TYR A 57 3.73 15.25 0.89
CA TYR A 57 3.28 14.09 1.69
C TYR A 57 3.90 14.03 3.08
N GLY A 58 4.79 14.95 3.41
CA GLY A 58 5.53 14.93 4.65
C GLY A 58 6.69 13.94 4.58
N GLU A 59 7.05 13.36 5.73
CA GLU A 59 8.13 12.39 5.75
C GLU A 59 7.77 11.17 4.92
N ALA A 60 8.73 10.70 4.13
CA ALA A 60 8.53 9.52 3.31
C ALA A 60 8.32 8.30 4.21
N ASP A 61 7.32 7.53 3.90
CA ASP A 61 7.12 6.21 4.52
C ASP A 61 8.15 5.25 3.96
N GLU A 62 8.74 4.52 4.84
CA GLU A 62 9.75 3.54 4.47
C GLU A 62 9.18 2.17 4.24
#